data_7026a63b28fe5b492b08933f4f5a3320
#
_entry.id   7026a63b28fe5b492b08933f4f5a3320
#
_cell.length_a   1.000
_cell.length_b   1.000
_cell.length_c   1.000
_cell.angle_alpha   90.00
_cell.angle_beta   90.00
_cell.angle_gamma   90.00
#
_symmetry.space_group_name_H-M   'P 1'
#
loop_
_entity.id
_entity.type
_entity.pdbx_description
1 polymer ?
#
loop_
_entity_poly.entity_id
_entity_poly.type
_entity_poly.pdbx_seq_one_letter_code
_entity_poly.pdbx_strand_id
1 'polypeptide(L)'
;MHLSLHIGLQEIARDILEEGMHKYKAKGGNVMIMDQDGQILCAASLPDFAGDGGDSSEKIKSAFNRNFQGLFEAGSVLKIINFAIALATKTANWGCTYDARHPVRLGRFTVDDFQPKRRVLSFQEVFKFSSNIGNIQMSMRFGPKVQQHFFKKFGLLKKPKLEIPEVSNTRAPKVWGDIQSKTISYGYGIAIAPITFLRTVATLLNDGHRVFPTLLKRNSDDLRALKIRRETRKPVIAKDVSESIHKLMRLVVTEGTAKSCNIDGLYLIGKTGTAQALICGRYNKDGRMTTFIWSVTAPDGRKFYGLTMLDNPKAIEGTYGFATGGWNVVPITKQILTAMIPILNITPQPQILQENCQSA
;
A
#
# COMPACT_ATOMS: atom_id res chain seq x y z
N MET A 1 -24.83 -2.02 -18.62
CA MET A 1 -23.64 -1.60 -17.85
C MET A 1 -22.90 -2.85 -17.44
N HIS A 2 -21.60 -2.94 -17.70
CA HIS A 2 -20.78 -4.08 -17.28
C HIS A 2 -19.77 -3.61 -16.22
N LEU A 3 -19.73 -4.32 -15.11
CA LEU A 3 -18.75 -4.06 -14.06
C LEU A 3 -17.40 -4.72 -14.41
N SER A 4 -16.33 -4.14 -13.89
CA SER A 4 -14.97 -4.70 -13.98
C SER A 4 -14.69 -5.78 -12.95
N LEU A 5 -15.55 -5.91 -11.93
CA LEU A 5 -15.41 -6.92 -10.87
C LEU A 5 -15.42 -8.33 -11.48
N HIS A 6 -14.43 -9.14 -11.08
CA HIS A 6 -14.32 -10.54 -11.45
C HIS A 6 -14.93 -11.39 -10.33
N ILE A 7 -16.10 -11.98 -10.57
CA ILE A 7 -16.90 -12.65 -9.53
C ILE A 7 -16.08 -13.70 -8.78
N GLY A 8 -15.42 -14.63 -9.48
CA GLY A 8 -14.62 -15.68 -8.81
C GLY A 8 -13.45 -15.14 -8.01
N LEU A 9 -12.82 -14.02 -8.44
CA LEU A 9 -11.76 -13.38 -7.67
C LEU A 9 -12.32 -12.64 -6.45
N GLN A 10 -13.48 -12.01 -6.59
CA GLN A 10 -14.19 -11.33 -5.50
C GLN A 10 -14.56 -12.32 -4.39
N GLU A 11 -15.14 -13.46 -4.77
CA GLU A 11 -15.58 -14.52 -3.86
C GLU A 11 -14.39 -15.13 -3.10
N ILE A 12 -13.40 -15.65 -3.81
CA ILE A 12 -12.25 -16.29 -3.18
C ILE A 12 -11.43 -15.33 -2.30
N ALA A 13 -11.28 -14.06 -2.72
CA ALA A 13 -10.58 -13.06 -1.92
C ALA A 13 -11.36 -12.69 -0.66
N ARG A 14 -12.70 -12.68 -0.72
CA ARG A 14 -13.58 -12.47 0.42
C ARG A 14 -13.45 -13.61 1.43
N ASP A 15 -13.52 -14.85 0.97
CA ASP A 15 -13.45 -16.02 1.84
C ASP A 15 -12.09 -16.15 2.53
N ILE A 16 -10.99 -15.99 1.79
CA ILE A 16 -9.65 -15.98 2.36
C ILE A 16 -9.47 -14.83 3.38
N LEU A 17 -10.06 -13.66 3.11
CA LEU A 17 -10.04 -12.54 4.04
C LEU A 17 -10.81 -12.88 5.31
N GLU A 18 -11.98 -13.49 5.21
CA GLU A 18 -12.83 -13.90 6.34
C GLU A 18 -12.12 -14.93 7.23
N GLU A 19 -11.56 -15.98 6.62
CA GLU A 19 -10.71 -16.95 7.32
C GLU A 19 -9.54 -16.28 8.04
N GLY A 20 -8.87 -15.35 7.35
CA GLY A 20 -7.79 -14.56 7.93
C GLY A 20 -8.24 -13.69 9.10
N MET A 21 -9.41 -13.07 9.00
CA MET A 21 -10.00 -12.29 10.11
C MET A 21 -10.30 -13.16 11.31
N HIS A 22 -10.90 -14.34 11.13
CA HIS A 22 -11.14 -15.30 12.20
C HIS A 22 -9.84 -15.76 12.84
N LYS A 23 -8.87 -16.19 12.02
CA LYS A 23 -7.56 -16.65 12.47
C LYS A 23 -6.85 -15.61 13.34
N TYR A 24 -6.78 -14.36 12.90
CA TYR A 24 -6.07 -13.30 13.61
C TYR A 24 -6.99 -12.50 14.56
N LYS A 25 -8.22 -12.92 14.77
CA LYS A 25 -9.21 -12.26 15.64
C LYS A 25 -9.32 -10.76 15.32
N ALA A 26 -9.35 -10.42 14.03
CA ALA A 26 -9.45 -9.06 13.55
C ALA A 26 -10.91 -8.57 13.61
N LYS A 27 -11.10 -7.27 13.83
CA LYS A 27 -12.43 -6.63 13.85
C LYS A 27 -13.01 -6.40 12.47
N GLY A 28 -12.15 -6.39 11.45
CA GLY A 28 -12.52 -6.17 10.07
C GLY A 28 -11.31 -6.29 9.17
N GLY A 29 -11.57 -6.30 7.89
CA GLY A 29 -10.53 -6.35 6.88
C GLY A 29 -11.02 -5.89 5.52
N ASN A 30 -10.10 -5.65 4.63
CA ASN A 30 -10.42 -5.36 3.24
C ASN A 30 -9.31 -5.80 2.30
N VAL A 31 -9.72 -6.16 1.09
CA VAL A 31 -8.86 -6.47 -0.05
C VAL A 31 -9.34 -5.65 -1.23
N MET A 32 -8.40 -5.09 -1.97
CA MET A 32 -8.67 -4.45 -3.25
C MET A 32 -7.62 -4.87 -4.26
N ILE A 33 -8.06 -5.23 -5.46
CA ILE A 33 -7.19 -5.61 -6.58
C ILE A 33 -7.63 -4.83 -7.81
N MET A 34 -6.68 -4.21 -8.48
CA MET A 34 -6.88 -3.38 -9.67
C MET A 34 -5.86 -3.76 -10.74
N ASP A 35 -6.26 -3.79 -11.99
CA ASP A 35 -5.34 -4.00 -13.11
C ASP A 35 -4.58 -2.72 -13.50
N GLN A 36 -3.67 -2.85 -14.44
CA GLN A 36 -2.84 -1.75 -14.95
C GLN A 36 -3.63 -0.61 -15.62
N ASP A 37 -4.85 -0.89 -16.06
CA ASP A 37 -5.73 0.07 -16.72
C ASP A 37 -6.70 0.75 -15.75
N GLY A 38 -6.62 0.39 -14.46
CA GLY A 38 -7.39 0.97 -13.39
C GLY A 38 -8.74 0.28 -13.15
N GLN A 39 -9.01 -0.83 -13.83
CA GLN A 39 -10.23 -1.60 -13.57
C GLN A 39 -10.12 -2.32 -12.22
N ILE A 40 -11.09 -2.11 -11.34
CA ILE A 40 -11.15 -2.76 -10.04
C ILE A 40 -11.73 -4.16 -10.26
N LEU A 41 -10.88 -5.18 -10.07
CA LEU A 41 -11.24 -6.58 -10.25
C LEU A 41 -11.81 -7.22 -8.98
N CYS A 42 -11.42 -6.69 -7.82
CA CYS A 42 -11.90 -7.14 -6.50
C CYS A 42 -11.91 -5.97 -5.52
N ALA A 43 -12.95 -5.90 -4.69
CA ALA A 43 -13.09 -4.91 -3.61
C ALA A 43 -13.85 -5.49 -2.41
N ALA A 44 -13.30 -6.55 -1.79
CA ALA A 44 -13.87 -7.16 -0.59
C ALA A 44 -13.66 -6.27 0.64
N SER A 45 -14.69 -6.12 1.47
CA SER A 45 -14.69 -5.33 2.71
C SER A 45 -15.52 -6.05 3.77
N LEU A 46 -14.90 -6.50 4.86
CA LEU A 46 -15.54 -7.28 5.90
C LEU A 46 -15.50 -6.56 7.26
N PRO A 47 -16.52 -6.76 8.15
CA PRO A 47 -17.73 -7.52 7.86
C PRO A 47 -18.57 -6.87 6.77
N ASP A 48 -19.21 -7.68 5.94
CA ASP A 48 -20.19 -7.26 4.94
C ASP A 48 -21.62 -7.54 5.41
N PHE A 49 -22.61 -7.30 4.54
CA PHE A 49 -23.99 -7.57 4.89
C PHE A 49 -24.16 -9.06 5.20
N ALA A 50 -24.30 -9.40 6.48
CA ALA A 50 -24.92 -10.65 6.87
C ALA A 50 -26.37 -10.61 6.36
N GLY A 51 -26.80 -11.65 5.65
CA GLY A 51 -28.15 -11.75 5.10
C GLY A 51 -29.26 -11.34 6.09
N ASP A 52 -30.51 -11.49 5.74
CA ASP A 52 -31.73 -10.88 6.30
C ASP A 52 -31.96 -10.93 7.84
N GLY A 53 -31.01 -11.40 8.66
CA GLY A 53 -31.21 -11.68 10.08
C GLY A 53 -30.52 -10.78 11.12
N GLY A 54 -29.72 -9.79 10.71
CA GLY A 54 -28.95 -8.96 11.68
C GLY A 54 -29.72 -7.80 12.29
N ASP A 55 -29.40 -7.47 13.56
CA ASP A 55 -29.87 -6.24 14.23
C ASP A 55 -29.48 -4.98 13.44
N SER A 56 -30.24 -3.91 13.59
CA SER A 56 -30.01 -2.63 12.91
C SER A 56 -28.59 -2.06 13.15
N SER A 57 -28.01 -2.28 14.33
CA SER A 57 -26.65 -1.87 14.65
C SER A 57 -25.59 -2.69 13.90
N GLU A 58 -25.84 -3.97 13.64
CA GLU A 58 -24.96 -4.84 12.84
C GLU A 58 -25.07 -4.51 11.35
N LYS A 59 -26.28 -4.22 10.85
CA LYS A 59 -26.52 -3.76 9.47
C LYS A 59 -25.76 -2.45 9.16
N ILE A 60 -25.74 -1.49 10.09
CA ILE A 60 -25.00 -0.25 9.94
C ILE A 60 -23.48 -0.50 9.92
N LYS A 61 -22.97 -1.40 10.76
CA LYS A 61 -21.53 -1.74 10.78
C LYS A 61 -21.10 -2.49 9.53
N SER A 62 -21.94 -3.38 9.02
CA SER A 62 -21.69 -4.14 7.79
C SER A 62 -21.79 -3.28 6.51
N ALA A 63 -22.56 -2.19 6.54
CA ALA A 63 -22.63 -1.23 5.45
C ALA A 63 -21.37 -0.39 5.26
N PHE A 64 -20.43 -0.39 6.24
CA PHE A 64 -19.21 0.41 6.17
C PHE A 64 -18.17 -0.21 5.24
N ASN A 65 -18.07 0.34 4.04
CA ASN A 65 -17.10 -0.10 3.06
C ASN A 65 -15.69 0.45 3.36
N ARG A 66 -14.81 -0.41 3.89
CA ARG A 66 -13.45 -0.04 4.26
C ARG A 66 -12.61 0.41 3.09
N ASN A 67 -12.86 -0.12 1.89
CA ASN A 67 -12.09 0.20 0.70
C ASN A 67 -12.28 1.66 0.24
N PHE A 68 -13.50 2.19 0.37
CA PHE A 68 -13.88 3.49 -0.17
C PHE A 68 -14.18 4.53 0.91
N GLN A 69 -14.92 4.15 1.96
CA GLN A 69 -15.31 5.06 3.05
C GLN A 69 -14.27 5.11 4.17
N GLY A 70 -13.56 4.00 4.41
CA GLY A 70 -12.57 3.90 5.47
C GLY A 70 -11.46 4.93 5.32
N LEU A 71 -11.09 5.57 6.44
CA LEU A 71 -9.95 6.49 6.51
C LEU A 71 -8.97 5.95 7.55
N PHE A 72 -7.81 5.55 7.08
CA PHE A 72 -6.79 4.90 7.90
C PHE A 72 -5.46 5.62 7.77
N GLU A 73 -4.73 5.69 8.88
CA GLU A 73 -3.32 6.04 8.83
C GLU A 73 -2.55 4.87 8.23
N ALA A 74 -1.82 5.14 7.16
CA ALA A 74 -1.21 4.10 6.32
C ALA A 74 -0.02 3.39 6.99
N GLY A 75 0.54 3.99 8.05
CA GLY A 75 1.75 3.48 8.67
C GLY A 75 2.92 3.42 7.67
N SER A 76 3.80 2.46 7.83
CA SER A 76 5.04 2.36 7.06
C SER A 76 4.87 2.17 5.54
N VAL A 77 3.67 1.87 5.02
CA VAL A 77 3.46 1.85 3.56
C VAL A 77 3.56 3.24 2.94
N LEU A 78 3.32 4.31 3.74
CA LEU A 78 3.47 5.69 3.28
C LEU A 78 4.93 6.06 2.95
N LYS A 79 5.90 5.28 3.43
CA LYS A 79 7.33 5.45 3.10
C LYS A 79 7.59 5.34 1.60
N ILE A 80 6.79 4.58 0.85
CA ILE A 80 6.87 4.53 -0.62
C ILE A 80 6.81 5.94 -1.21
N ILE A 81 5.88 6.76 -0.71
CA ILE A 81 5.67 8.12 -1.18
C ILE A 81 6.87 9.02 -0.86
N ASN A 82 7.41 8.92 0.35
CA ASN A 82 8.56 9.75 0.76
C ASN A 82 9.82 9.37 0.00
N PHE A 83 10.05 8.09 -0.27
CA PHE A 83 11.16 7.63 -1.11
C PHE A 83 11.01 8.13 -2.55
N ALA A 84 9.80 8.10 -3.11
CA ALA A 84 9.54 8.65 -4.44
C ALA A 84 9.80 10.16 -4.49
N ILE A 85 9.45 10.92 -3.43
CA ILE A 85 9.76 12.35 -3.32
C ILE A 85 11.27 12.57 -3.27
N ALA A 86 11.98 11.86 -2.38
CA ALA A 86 13.41 12.01 -2.19
C ALA A 86 14.20 11.75 -3.47
N LEU A 87 13.82 10.70 -4.22
CA LEU A 87 14.40 10.38 -5.53
C LEU A 87 14.05 11.43 -6.59
N ALA A 88 12.76 11.81 -6.70
CA ALA A 88 12.29 12.79 -7.67
C ALA A 88 12.88 14.20 -7.49
N THR A 89 13.21 14.56 -6.25
CA THR A 89 13.85 15.83 -5.89
C THR A 89 15.39 15.74 -5.84
N LYS A 90 15.93 14.54 -6.05
CA LYS A 90 17.37 14.26 -5.93
C LYS A 90 17.97 14.60 -4.56
N THR A 91 17.13 14.66 -3.52
CA THR A 91 17.56 14.89 -2.13
C THR A 91 18.10 13.62 -1.47
N ALA A 92 17.85 12.45 -2.07
CA ALA A 92 18.47 11.19 -1.75
C ALA A 92 18.71 10.34 -3.00
N ASN A 93 19.67 9.42 -2.90
CA ASN A 93 20.04 8.44 -3.92
C ASN A 93 20.54 7.15 -3.26
N TRP A 94 20.91 6.16 -4.05
CA TRP A 94 21.38 4.85 -3.60
C TRP A 94 22.66 4.89 -2.73
N GLY A 95 23.49 5.93 -2.83
CA GLY A 95 24.71 6.13 -2.03
C GLY A 95 24.45 6.81 -0.68
N CYS A 96 23.23 7.26 -0.40
CA CYS A 96 22.94 7.95 0.86
C CYS A 96 22.89 6.97 2.04
N THR A 97 23.34 7.47 3.21
CA THR A 97 23.24 6.76 4.48
C THR A 97 22.53 7.61 5.53
N TYR A 98 21.99 6.93 6.55
CA TYR A 98 21.19 7.52 7.61
C TYR A 98 21.60 6.93 8.97
N ASP A 99 21.84 7.79 9.95
CA ASP A 99 22.22 7.36 11.30
C ASP A 99 20.99 6.92 12.10
N ALA A 100 20.81 5.61 12.21
CA ALA A 100 19.73 4.98 12.97
C ALA A 100 20.19 4.40 14.32
N ARG A 101 21.32 4.88 14.87
CA ARG A 101 21.84 4.42 16.17
C ARG A 101 20.95 4.85 17.33
N HIS A 102 20.37 6.04 17.24
CA HIS A 102 19.59 6.64 18.33
C HIS A 102 18.19 7.04 17.87
N PRO A 103 17.19 6.98 18.77
CA PRO A 103 15.85 7.50 18.51
C PRO A 103 15.86 9.00 18.20
N VAL A 104 14.88 9.46 17.41
CA VAL A 104 14.72 10.88 17.04
C VAL A 104 13.69 11.55 17.93
N ARG A 105 14.03 12.69 18.50
CA ARG A 105 13.08 13.51 19.26
C ARG A 105 12.27 14.42 18.34
N LEU A 106 10.93 14.31 18.41
CA LEU A 106 9.97 15.17 17.69
C LEU A 106 9.11 15.93 18.70
N GLY A 107 9.51 17.15 19.06
CA GLY A 107 8.87 17.91 20.12
C GLY A 107 8.93 17.14 21.46
N ARG A 108 7.77 16.81 22.03
CA ARG A 108 7.66 16.02 23.27
C ARG A 108 7.71 14.50 23.07
N PHE A 109 7.70 14.01 21.84
CA PHE A 109 7.69 12.58 21.52
C PHE A 109 9.07 12.10 21.10
N THR A 110 9.37 10.85 21.39
CA THR A 110 10.55 10.14 20.91
C THR A 110 10.08 9.06 19.94
N VAL A 111 10.67 9.02 18.74
CA VAL A 111 10.35 8.04 17.69
C VAL A 111 11.54 7.11 17.52
N ASP A 112 11.27 5.83 17.63
CA ASP A 112 12.23 4.77 17.42
C ASP A 112 11.79 3.84 16.30
N ASP A 113 12.68 2.99 15.83
CA ASP A 113 12.39 1.90 14.92
C ASP A 113 11.73 0.75 15.68
N PHE A 114 10.80 0.03 15.02
CA PHE A 114 10.14 -1.13 15.63
C PHE A 114 11.12 -2.25 15.98
N GLN A 115 12.11 -2.50 15.09
CA GLN A 115 13.22 -3.42 15.30
C GLN A 115 14.53 -2.69 15.00
N PRO A 116 15.02 -1.89 15.96
CA PRO A 116 16.13 -0.99 15.73
C PRO A 116 17.43 -1.75 15.46
N LYS A 117 18.11 -1.35 14.39
CA LYS A 117 19.40 -1.94 14.00
C LYS A 117 20.59 -1.30 14.72
N ARG A 118 20.38 -0.15 15.35
CA ARG A 118 21.38 0.60 16.15
C ARG A 118 22.70 0.86 15.40
N ARG A 119 22.61 1.09 14.09
CA ARG A 119 23.75 1.43 13.23
C ARG A 119 23.35 2.40 12.13
N VAL A 120 24.33 2.83 11.36
CA VAL A 120 24.09 3.57 10.12
C VAL A 120 23.46 2.61 9.10
N LEU A 121 22.39 3.04 8.46
CA LEU A 121 21.67 2.30 7.43
C LEU A 121 21.88 2.96 6.07
N SER A 122 22.05 2.14 5.04
CA SER A 122 22.01 2.61 3.66
C SER A 122 20.58 3.01 3.25
N PHE A 123 20.44 3.74 2.16
CA PHE A 123 19.15 4.16 1.60
C PHE A 123 18.20 2.97 1.42
N GLN A 124 18.68 1.88 0.84
CA GLN A 124 17.88 0.68 0.63
C GLN A 124 17.54 -0.05 1.94
N GLU A 125 18.45 -0.06 2.92
CA GLU A 125 18.18 -0.66 4.23
C GLU A 125 17.11 0.10 5.02
N VAL A 126 17.07 1.43 4.92
CA VAL A 126 16.00 2.25 5.52
C VAL A 126 14.64 1.79 5.00
N PHE A 127 14.53 1.49 3.70
CA PHE A 127 13.27 0.99 3.10
C PHE A 127 13.00 -0.46 3.49
N LYS A 128 13.99 -1.35 3.35
CA LYS A 128 13.91 -2.79 3.63
C LYS A 128 13.52 -3.08 5.07
N PHE A 129 14.20 -2.45 6.03
CA PHE A 129 13.92 -2.61 7.47
C PHE A 129 12.80 -1.70 7.96
N SER A 130 12.27 -0.85 7.06
CA SER A 130 11.18 0.07 7.41
C SER A 130 11.55 1.04 8.54
N SER A 131 12.80 1.56 8.56
CA SER A 131 13.28 2.47 9.60
C SER A 131 12.48 3.77 9.64
N ASN A 132 11.93 4.12 10.79
CA ASN A 132 11.29 5.40 11.05
C ASN A 132 12.33 6.50 11.13
N ILE A 133 13.43 6.22 11.83
CA ILE A 133 14.55 7.15 12.05
C ILE A 133 15.13 7.61 10.72
N GLY A 134 15.53 6.66 9.87
CA GLY A 134 16.10 6.98 8.56
C GLY A 134 15.12 7.73 7.66
N ASN A 135 13.82 7.39 7.72
CA ASN A 135 12.81 8.05 6.92
C ASN A 135 12.50 9.49 7.40
N ILE A 136 12.54 9.74 8.71
CA ILE A 136 12.46 11.10 9.28
C ILE A 136 13.63 11.94 8.77
N GLN A 137 14.86 11.44 8.89
CA GLN A 137 16.06 12.15 8.43
C GLN A 137 16.00 12.43 6.91
N MET A 138 15.52 11.49 6.12
CA MET A 138 15.31 11.69 4.69
C MET A 138 14.28 12.79 4.41
N SER A 139 13.15 12.80 5.13
CA SER A 139 12.09 13.79 4.94
C SER A 139 12.53 15.22 5.28
N MET A 140 13.47 15.38 6.20
CA MET A 140 14.05 16.67 6.53
C MET A 140 14.84 17.31 5.37
N ARG A 141 15.36 16.49 4.45
CA ARG A 141 16.14 16.99 3.31
C ARG A 141 15.27 17.68 2.25
N PHE A 142 14.02 17.25 2.06
CA PHE A 142 13.10 17.91 1.13
C PHE A 142 12.09 18.85 1.81
N GLY A 143 11.82 18.66 3.09
CA GLY A 143 11.00 19.55 3.91
C GLY A 143 9.49 19.53 3.65
N PRO A 144 8.69 20.24 4.48
CA PRO A 144 7.24 20.14 4.50
C PRO A 144 6.55 20.68 3.25
N LYS A 145 7.01 21.79 2.68
CA LYS A 145 6.39 22.38 1.47
C LYS A 145 6.52 21.46 0.27
N VAL A 146 7.68 20.84 0.09
CA VAL A 146 7.95 19.88 -0.99
C VAL A 146 7.11 18.62 -0.77
N GLN A 147 7.06 18.08 0.45
CA GLN A 147 6.23 16.93 0.77
C GLN A 147 4.77 17.18 0.43
N GLN A 148 4.18 18.29 0.88
CA GLN A 148 2.79 18.65 0.60
C GLN A 148 2.53 18.81 -0.90
N HIS A 149 3.45 19.46 -1.64
CA HIS A 149 3.36 19.61 -3.09
C HIS A 149 3.28 18.26 -3.80
N PHE A 150 4.17 17.32 -3.45
CA PHE A 150 4.18 16.00 -4.07
C PHE A 150 2.99 15.14 -3.66
N PHE A 151 2.50 15.22 -2.42
CA PHE A 151 1.26 14.55 -2.00
C PHE A 151 0.08 15.01 -2.86
N LYS A 152 -0.02 16.32 -3.16
CA LYS A 152 -1.01 16.85 -4.10
C LYS A 152 -0.76 16.37 -5.52
N LYS A 153 0.51 16.42 -6.00
CA LYS A 153 0.93 16.01 -7.34
C LYS A 153 0.65 14.53 -7.59
N PHE A 154 0.88 13.66 -6.61
CA PHE A 154 0.60 12.23 -6.69
C PHE A 154 -0.88 11.88 -6.55
N GLY A 155 -1.70 12.83 -6.09
CA GLY A 155 -3.14 12.67 -5.96
C GLY A 155 -3.61 12.18 -4.60
N LEU A 156 -2.73 12.07 -3.59
CA LEU A 156 -3.08 11.61 -2.24
C LEU A 156 -4.09 12.51 -1.52
N LEU A 157 -4.09 13.82 -1.82
CA LEU A 157 -4.93 14.80 -1.14
C LEU A 157 -6.32 14.96 -1.77
N LYS A 158 -6.63 14.19 -2.83
CA LYS A 158 -7.92 14.24 -3.53
C LYS A 158 -8.43 12.84 -3.79
N LYS A 159 -9.68 12.56 -3.39
CA LYS A 159 -10.33 11.29 -3.72
C LYS A 159 -10.39 11.03 -5.23
N PRO A 160 -10.26 9.79 -5.70
CA PRO A 160 -10.51 9.46 -7.10
C PRO A 160 -11.97 9.73 -7.46
N LYS A 161 -12.21 9.99 -8.73
CA LYS A 161 -13.57 9.94 -9.30
C LYS A 161 -13.88 8.47 -9.56
N LEU A 162 -14.95 8.00 -8.99
CA LEU A 162 -15.52 6.66 -9.20
C LEU A 162 -17.00 6.78 -9.45
N GLU A 163 -17.58 5.70 -9.93
CA GLU A 163 -19.01 5.57 -10.23
C GLU A 163 -19.87 5.51 -8.96
N ILE A 164 -19.26 5.44 -7.79
CA ILE A 164 -19.91 5.44 -6.48
C ILE A 164 -19.58 6.75 -5.73
N PRO A 165 -20.55 7.34 -5.00
CA PRO A 165 -20.36 8.64 -4.33
C PRO A 165 -19.59 8.55 -3.01
N GLU A 166 -19.60 7.40 -2.33
CA GLU A 166 -19.16 7.21 -0.95
C GLU A 166 -17.64 7.17 -0.73
N VAL A 167 -16.84 7.62 -1.69
CA VAL A 167 -15.38 7.69 -1.54
C VAL A 167 -15.00 8.85 -0.61
N SER A 168 -14.32 8.53 0.48
CA SER A 168 -13.87 9.53 1.45
C SER A 168 -12.71 10.39 0.96
N ASN A 169 -12.72 11.66 1.34
CA ASN A 169 -11.58 12.56 1.13
C ASN A 169 -10.49 12.27 2.17
N THR A 170 -9.24 12.41 1.75
CA THR A 170 -8.09 12.33 2.67
C THR A 170 -8.20 13.39 3.77
N ARG A 171 -7.97 12.98 5.02
CA ARG A 171 -7.82 13.88 6.16
C ARG A 171 -6.36 14.21 6.36
N ALA A 172 -5.95 15.37 5.89
CA ALA A 172 -4.60 15.91 6.07
C ALA A 172 -4.58 16.95 7.20
N PRO A 173 -3.42 17.23 7.79
CA PRO A 173 -3.30 18.26 8.81
C PRO A 173 -3.61 19.66 8.22
N LYS A 174 -4.30 20.51 8.99
CA LYS A 174 -4.59 21.91 8.59
C LYS A 174 -3.30 22.72 8.42
N VAL A 175 -2.33 22.49 9.31
CA VAL A 175 -1.00 23.10 9.25
C VAL A 175 0.00 22.00 8.90
N TRP A 176 0.74 22.17 7.81
CA TRP A 176 1.75 21.23 7.34
C TRP A 176 3.15 21.76 7.65
N GLY A 177 3.52 21.74 8.94
CA GLY A 177 4.81 22.18 9.43
C GLY A 177 5.83 21.03 9.55
N ASP A 178 6.98 21.33 10.14
CA ASP A 178 8.10 20.37 10.28
C ASP A 178 7.72 19.13 11.08
N ILE A 179 7.01 19.28 12.20
CA ILE A 179 6.59 18.15 13.03
C ILE A 179 5.63 17.26 12.27
N GLN A 180 4.62 17.86 11.59
CA GLN A 180 3.65 17.14 10.78
C GLN A 180 4.34 16.40 9.63
N SER A 181 5.25 17.07 8.93
CA SER A 181 6.01 16.47 7.83
C SER A 181 6.81 15.24 8.29
N LYS A 182 7.52 15.36 9.41
CA LYS A 182 8.26 14.25 10.01
C LYS A 182 7.34 13.13 10.45
N THR A 183 6.20 13.44 11.07
CA THR A 183 5.19 12.45 11.50
C THR A 183 4.58 11.72 10.31
N ILE A 184 4.22 12.45 9.26
CA ILE A 184 3.70 11.89 8.00
C ILE A 184 4.75 11.01 7.32
N SER A 185 6.02 11.32 7.45
CA SER A 185 7.09 10.57 6.77
C SER A 185 7.13 9.09 7.16
N TYR A 186 6.72 8.72 8.36
CA TYR A 186 6.65 7.32 8.78
C TYR A 186 5.22 6.77 8.93
N GLY A 187 4.20 7.54 8.45
CA GLY A 187 2.86 7.02 8.21
C GLY A 187 1.77 7.44 9.18
N TYR A 188 1.99 8.47 10.00
CA TYR A 188 1.03 9.00 10.96
C TYR A 188 0.62 10.44 10.61
N GLY A 189 -0.46 10.93 11.22
CA GLY A 189 -0.92 12.33 11.05
C GLY A 189 -1.64 12.62 9.73
N ILE A 190 -1.92 11.60 8.92
CA ILE A 190 -2.73 11.70 7.71
C ILE A 190 -3.55 10.42 7.54
N ALA A 191 -4.87 10.55 7.36
CA ALA A 191 -5.75 9.40 7.14
C ALA A 191 -6.26 9.40 5.69
N ILE A 192 -6.09 8.26 5.02
CA ILE A 192 -6.26 8.10 3.57
C ILE A 192 -7.19 6.92 3.31
N ALA A 193 -8.13 7.06 2.37
CA ALA A 193 -8.94 5.93 1.92
C ALA A 193 -8.08 4.93 1.12
N PRO A 194 -8.24 3.60 1.33
CA PRO A 194 -7.47 2.57 0.66
C PRO A 194 -7.41 2.72 -0.87
N ILE A 195 -8.54 3.03 -1.51
CA ILE A 195 -8.59 3.27 -2.96
C ILE A 195 -7.72 4.47 -3.38
N THR A 196 -7.69 5.55 -2.59
CA THR A 196 -6.86 6.73 -2.88
C THR A 196 -5.37 6.37 -2.76
N PHE A 197 -5.02 5.57 -1.75
CA PHE A 197 -3.65 5.13 -1.55
C PHE A 197 -3.21 4.14 -2.63
N LEU A 198 -4.03 3.11 -2.93
CA LEU A 198 -3.75 2.13 -3.98
C LEU A 198 -3.55 2.80 -5.35
N ARG A 199 -4.47 3.71 -5.75
CA ARG A 199 -4.33 4.49 -6.98
C ARG A 199 -3.01 5.26 -7.05
N THR A 200 -2.61 5.87 -5.92
CA THR A 200 -1.38 6.65 -5.86
C THR A 200 -0.15 5.77 -6.04
N VAL A 201 -0.09 4.64 -5.32
CA VAL A 201 1.03 3.70 -5.47
C VAL A 201 1.04 3.08 -6.87
N ALA A 202 -0.11 2.67 -7.41
CA ALA A 202 -0.22 2.21 -8.79
C ALA A 202 0.31 3.25 -9.81
N THR A 203 0.00 4.54 -9.61
CA THR A 203 0.54 5.63 -10.44
C THR A 203 2.08 5.69 -10.38
N LEU A 204 2.68 5.56 -9.18
CA LEU A 204 4.13 5.56 -9.02
C LEU A 204 4.78 4.33 -9.67
N LEU A 205 4.11 3.17 -9.60
CA LEU A 205 4.60 1.90 -10.18
C LEU A 205 4.29 1.75 -11.68
N ASN A 206 3.53 2.65 -12.27
CA ASN A 206 3.18 2.69 -13.68
C ASN A 206 3.99 3.77 -14.42
N ASP A 207 5.31 3.77 -14.25
CA ASP A 207 6.25 4.74 -14.82
C ASP A 207 5.85 6.20 -14.54
N GLY A 208 5.15 6.45 -13.44
CA GLY A 208 4.62 7.76 -13.08
C GLY A 208 3.36 8.19 -13.84
N HIS A 209 2.83 7.35 -14.73
CA HIS A 209 1.59 7.64 -15.44
C HIS A 209 0.37 7.41 -14.54
N ARG A 210 -0.53 8.40 -14.50
CA ARG A 210 -1.71 8.36 -13.63
C ARG A 210 -2.61 7.18 -13.95
N VAL A 211 -2.95 6.42 -12.91
CA VAL A 211 -3.98 5.38 -12.97
C VAL A 211 -5.31 5.98 -12.54
N PHE A 212 -6.37 5.67 -13.29
CA PHE A 212 -7.73 6.14 -13.07
C PHE A 212 -8.62 4.95 -12.71
N PRO A 213 -8.89 4.72 -11.41
CA PRO A 213 -9.73 3.62 -10.98
C PRO A 213 -11.15 3.71 -11.56
N THR A 214 -11.74 2.57 -11.87
CA THR A 214 -13.15 2.44 -12.30
C THR A 214 -13.70 1.08 -11.87
N LEU A 215 -14.99 1.05 -11.59
CA LEU A 215 -15.78 -0.17 -11.39
C LEU A 215 -16.42 -0.67 -12.69
N LEU A 216 -16.29 0.10 -13.79
CA LEU A 216 -16.82 -0.27 -15.08
C LEU A 216 -15.77 -1.00 -15.92
N LYS A 217 -16.23 -2.03 -16.64
CA LYS A 217 -15.40 -2.70 -17.64
C LYS A 217 -15.10 -1.75 -18.80
N ARG A 218 -13.83 -1.56 -19.11
CA ARG A 218 -13.38 -0.71 -20.21
C ARG A 218 -13.56 -1.42 -21.55
N ASN A 219 -14.08 -0.70 -22.53
CA ASN A 219 -14.13 -1.13 -23.91
C ASN A 219 -12.84 -0.75 -24.67
N SER A 220 -12.76 -1.11 -25.95
CA SER A 220 -11.61 -0.81 -26.81
C SER A 220 -11.31 0.69 -26.94
N ASP A 221 -12.35 1.52 -26.97
CA ASP A 221 -12.21 2.97 -27.12
C ASP A 221 -11.70 3.60 -25.82
N ASP A 222 -12.16 3.13 -24.65
CA ASP A 222 -11.64 3.52 -23.35
C ASP A 222 -10.16 3.20 -23.23
N LEU A 223 -9.74 1.99 -23.64
CA LEU A 223 -8.34 1.56 -23.61
C LEU A 223 -7.47 2.39 -24.57
N ARG A 224 -7.99 2.69 -25.77
CA ARG A 224 -7.33 3.60 -26.72
C ARG A 224 -7.15 5.00 -26.12
N ALA A 225 -8.18 5.55 -25.51
CA ALA A 225 -8.13 6.86 -24.86
C ALA A 225 -7.12 6.89 -23.70
N LEU A 226 -7.00 5.81 -22.92
CA LEU A 226 -5.97 5.68 -21.88
C LEU A 226 -4.57 5.65 -22.46
N LYS A 227 -4.34 4.92 -23.58
CA LYS A 227 -3.05 4.87 -24.27
C LYS A 227 -2.64 6.26 -24.74
N ILE A 228 -3.51 6.96 -25.44
CA ILE A 228 -3.27 8.35 -25.89
C ILE A 228 -2.94 9.25 -24.68
N ARG A 229 -3.66 9.10 -23.58
CA ARG A 229 -3.40 9.87 -22.35
C ARG A 229 -2.03 9.60 -21.76
N ARG A 230 -1.54 8.37 -21.81
CA ARG A 230 -0.18 7.99 -21.36
C ARG A 230 0.87 8.63 -22.23
N GLU A 231 0.67 8.63 -23.55
CA GLU A 231 1.61 9.19 -24.50
C GLU A 231 1.66 10.74 -24.49
N THR A 232 0.54 11.39 -24.26
CA THR A 232 0.42 12.86 -24.36
C THR A 232 0.61 13.60 -23.03
N ARG A 233 0.43 12.95 -21.88
CA ARG A 233 0.55 13.60 -20.56
C ARG A 233 1.88 13.26 -19.89
N LYS A 234 2.54 14.29 -19.38
CA LYS A 234 3.76 14.11 -18.59
C LYS A 234 3.48 13.26 -17.35
N PRO A 235 4.34 12.28 -17.04
CA PRO A 235 4.24 11.50 -15.82
C PRO A 235 4.46 12.37 -14.56
N VAL A 236 3.97 11.91 -13.42
CA VAL A 236 4.14 12.63 -12.13
C VAL A 236 5.53 12.47 -11.53
N ILE A 237 6.23 11.41 -11.92
CA ILE A 237 7.65 11.16 -11.64
C ILE A 237 8.32 10.63 -12.91
N ALA A 238 9.63 10.74 -12.99
CA ALA A 238 10.41 10.15 -14.08
C ALA A 238 10.42 8.60 -13.96
N LYS A 239 10.64 7.91 -15.07
CA LYS A 239 10.63 6.45 -15.15
C LYS A 239 11.69 5.81 -14.26
N ASP A 240 12.89 6.35 -14.19
CA ASP A 240 14.01 5.90 -13.35
C ASP A 240 13.65 5.94 -11.85
N VAL A 241 12.86 6.94 -11.42
CA VAL A 241 12.30 6.99 -10.06
C VAL A 241 11.32 5.84 -9.83
N SER A 242 10.42 5.58 -10.79
CA SER A 242 9.49 4.44 -10.72
C SER A 242 10.25 3.11 -10.61
N GLU A 243 11.25 2.89 -11.46
CA GLU A 243 12.11 1.69 -11.44
C GLU A 243 12.86 1.54 -10.10
N SER A 244 13.34 2.64 -9.55
CA SER A 244 13.97 2.63 -8.22
C SER A 244 12.98 2.21 -7.12
N ILE A 245 11.73 2.66 -7.17
CA ILE A 245 10.68 2.22 -6.23
C ILE A 245 10.38 0.73 -6.42
N HIS A 246 10.32 0.22 -7.66
CA HIS A 246 10.19 -1.22 -7.92
C HIS A 246 11.30 -2.02 -7.25
N LYS A 247 12.57 -1.61 -7.44
CA LYS A 247 13.74 -2.27 -6.82
C LYS A 247 13.63 -2.27 -5.28
N LEU A 248 13.30 -1.14 -4.67
CA LEU A 248 13.13 -1.02 -3.22
C LEU A 248 11.99 -1.92 -2.70
N MET A 249 10.84 -1.93 -3.37
CA MET A 249 9.71 -2.78 -2.99
C MET A 249 10.00 -4.27 -3.21
N ARG A 250 10.85 -4.62 -4.19
CA ARG A 250 11.30 -6.02 -4.40
C ARG A 250 12.14 -6.51 -3.23
N LEU A 251 13.06 -5.70 -2.68
CA LEU A 251 13.85 -6.06 -1.51
C LEU A 251 13.00 -6.43 -0.29
N VAL A 252 11.83 -5.83 -0.13
CA VAL A 252 10.91 -6.18 0.97
C VAL A 252 10.35 -7.60 0.82
N VAL A 253 10.15 -8.05 -0.43
CA VAL A 253 9.61 -9.38 -0.75
C VAL A 253 10.73 -10.44 -0.79
N THR A 254 11.94 -10.07 -1.21
CA THR A 254 13.06 -11.04 -1.26
C THR A 254 13.78 -11.21 0.06
N GLU A 255 13.98 -10.12 0.80
CA GLU A 255 14.86 -10.08 1.97
C GLU A 255 14.22 -9.43 3.20
N GLY A 256 13.02 -8.87 3.06
CA GLY A 256 12.38 -8.05 4.09
C GLY A 256 11.15 -8.69 4.73
N THR A 257 10.26 -7.82 5.18
CA THR A 257 9.08 -8.16 5.99
C THR A 257 7.99 -8.94 5.25
N ALA A 258 8.06 -9.04 3.91
CA ALA A 258 7.10 -9.78 3.09
C ALA A 258 7.71 -11.01 2.41
N LYS A 259 8.84 -11.55 2.90
CA LYS A 259 9.53 -12.69 2.32
C LYS A 259 8.64 -13.94 2.16
N SER A 260 7.72 -14.15 3.09
CA SER A 260 6.78 -15.28 3.04
C SER A 260 5.79 -15.23 1.89
N CYS A 261 5.59 -14.05 1.26
CA CYS A 261 4.69 -13.86 0.13
C CYS A 261 5.36 -14.05 -1.24
N ASN A 262 6.69 -14.28 -1.29
CA ASN A 262 7.33 -14.53 -2.57
C ASN A 262 6.74 -15.79 -3.21
N ILE A 263 6.33 -15.69 -4.47
CA ILE A 263 5.75 -16.78 -5.27
C ILE A 263 6.63 -16.97 -6.49
N ASP A 264 7.13 -18.18 -6.66
CA ASP A 264 7.98 -18.50 -7.79
C ASP A 264 7.24 -18.34 -9.11
N GLY A 265 7.92 -17.77 -10.09
CA GLY A 265 7.34 -17.48 -11.40
C GLY A 265 6.52 -16.20 -11.49
N LEU A 266 6.39 -15.42 -10.40
CA LEU A 266 5.77 -14.10 -10.39
C LEU A 266 6.74 -13.02 -9.92
N TYR A 267 6.75 -11.87 -10.59
CA TYR A 267 7.49 -10.71 -10.12
C TYR A 267 6.62 -9.91 -9.15
N LEU A 268 6.69 -10.29 -7.88
CA LEU A 268 5.97 -9.62 -6.78
C LEU A 268 6.86 -8.59 -6.10
N ILE A 269 6.31 -7.41 -5.88
CA ILE A 269 6.88 -6.31 -5.11
C ILE A 269 5.88 -5.83 -4.06
N GLY A 270 6.34 -5.31 -2.93
CA GLY A 270 5.38 -4.83 -1.93
C GLY A 270 6.01 -4.08 -0.77
N LYS A 271 5.14 -3.57 0.10
CA LYS A 271 5.52 -2.91 1.35
C LYS A 271 4.50 -3.20 2.43
N THR A 272 4.98 -3.63 3.60
CA THR A 272 4.16 -3.81 4.79
C THR A 272 4.03 -2.52 5.58
N GLY A 273 2.90 -2.36 6.24
CA GLY A 273 2.63 -1.30 7.20
C GLY A 273 1.98 -1.84 8.46
N THR A 274 2.23 -1.17 9.55
CA THR A 274 1.53 -1.34 10.82
C THR A 274 1.39 0.03 11.44
N ALA A 275 0.17 0.46 11.69
CA ALA A 275 -0.13 1.72 12.36
C ALA A 275 -0.95 1.43 13.61
N GLN A 276 -0.85 2.29 14.63
CA GLN A 276 -1.77 2.26 15.75
C GLN A 276 -3.16 2.73 15.30
N ALA A 277 -4.21 2.06 15.76
CA ALA A 277 -5.57 2.50 15.45
C ALA A 277 -5.87 3.84 16.13
N LEU A 278 -6.44 4.77 15.39
CA LEU A 278 -6.90 6.05 15.91
C LEU A 278 -8.38 5.91 16.31
N ILE A 279 -8.68 5.97 17.60
CA ILE A 279 -10.05 5.90 18.13
C ILE A 279 -10.36 7.23 18.83
N CYS A 280 -11.41 7.92 18.39
CA CYS A 280 -11.81 9.22 18.93
C CYS A 280 -10.65 10.23 19.06
N GLY A 281 -9.76 10.28 18.05
CA GLY A 281 -8.62 11.19 18.02
C GLY A 281 -7.43 10.81 18.93
N ARG A 282 -7.45 9.64 19.57
CA ARG A 282 -6.37 9.11 20.40
C ARG A 282 -5.83 7.80 19.84
N TYR A 283 -4.52 7.62 19.90
CA TYR A 283 -3.89 6.35 19.52
C TYR A 283 -4.21 5.28 20.57
N ASN A 284 -4.80 4.19 20.12
CA ASN A 284 -5.04 3.02 20.96
C ASN A 284 -3.79 2.14 20.93
N LYS A 285 -3.16 1.93 22.09
CA LYS A 285 -1.96 1.09 22.22
C LYS A 285 -2.21 -0.37 21.83
N ASP A 286 -3.43 -0.86 22.02
CA ASP A 286 -3.82 -2.24 21.76
C ASP A 286 -4.49 -2.43 20.39
N GLY A 287 -4.84 -1.33 19.72
CA GLY A 287 -5.46 -1.32 18.40
C GLY A 287 -4.41 -1.11 17.31
N ARG A 288 -4.43 -1.96 16.30
CA ARG A 288 -3.50 -1.86 15.17
C ARG A 288 -4.23 -2.00 13.84
N MET A 289 -3.78 -1.23 12.87
CA MET A 289 -4.13 -1.42 11.47
C MET A 289 -2.91 -1.99 10.77
N THR A 290 -3.05 -3.16 10.16
CA THR A 290 -1.99 -3.78 9.37
C THR A 290 -2.32 -3.72 7.90
N THR A 291 -1.32 -3.45 7.08
CA THR A 291 -1.49 -3.22 5.64
C THR A 291 -0.36 -3.91 4.88
N PHE A 292 -0.67 -4.52 3.77
CA PHE A 292 0.29 -4.88 2.74
C PHE A 292 -0.20 -4.32 1.41
N ILE A 293 0.58 -3.40 0.83
CA ILE A 293 0.36 -2.91 -0.53
C ILE A 293 1.38 -3.56 -1.45
N TRP A 294 0.91 -4.03 -2.60
CA TRP A 294 1.70 -4.87 -3.47
C TRP A 294 1.40 -4.62 -4.96
N SER A 295 2.30 -5.03 -5.80
CA SER A 295 2.07 -5.19 -7.23
C SER A 295 2.66 -6.51 -7.69
N VAL A 296 1.98 -7.18 -8.59
CA VAL A 296 2.48 -8.36 -9.29
C VAL A 296 2.50 -8.09 -10.78
N THR A 297 3.62 -8.44 -11.41
CA THR A 297 3.72 -8.49 -12.88
C THR A 297 3.72 -9.95 -13.27
N ALA A 298 2.74 -10.34 -14.07
CA ALA A 298 2.64 -11.67 -14.66
C ALA A 298 3.65 -11.83 -15.80
N PRO A 299 4.06 -13.05 -16.16
CA PRO A 299 5.02 -13.28 -17.24
C PRO A 299 4.56 -12.77 -18.62
N ASP A 300 3.25 -12.67 -18.84
CA ASP A 300 2.66 -12.11 -20.05
C ASP A 300 2.65 -10.55 -20.07
N GLY A 301 3.25 -9.92 -19.06
CA GLY A 301 3.36 -8.47 -18.94
C GLY A 301 2.15 -7.78 -18.28
N ARG A 302 1.07 -8.50 -17.97
CA ARG A 302 -0.05 -7.92 -17.21
C ARG A 302 0.40 -7.53 -15.81
N LYS A 303 -0.02 -6.35 -15.38
CA LYS A 303 0.30 -5.83 -14.03
C LYS A 303 -0.97 -5.68 -13.21
N PHE A 304 -0.87 -6.13 -11.96
CA PHE A 304 -1.93 -5.98 -10.97
C PHE A 304 -1.39 -5.26 -9.75
N TYR A 305 -2.21 -4.41 -9.17
CA TYR A 305 -1.94 -3.66 -7.95
C TYR A 305 -2.94 -4.06 -6.90
N GLY A 306 -2.49 -4.28 -5.69
CA GLY A 306 -3.41 -4.67 -4.63
C GLY A 306 -3.04 -4.13 -3.25
N LEU A 307 -4.02 -4.20 -2.38
CA LEU A 307 -3.92 -3.79 -1.00
C LEU A 307 -4.75 -4.75 -0.14
N THR A 308 -4.12 -5.27 0.91
CA THR A 308 -4.76 -6.13 1.92
C THR A 308 -4.59 -5.47 3.29
N MET A 309 -5.67 -5.34 4.05
CA MET A 309 -5.66 -4.74 5.39
C MET A 309 -6.43 -5.58 6.38
N LEU A 310 -5.98 -5.56 7.64
CA LEU A 310 -6.73 -6.04 8.79
C LEU A 310 -6.83 -4.95 9.86
N ASP A 311 -8.04 -4.78 10.38
CA ASP A 311 -8.35 -3.89 11.50
C ASP A 311 -8.24 -4.65 12.82
N ASN A 312 -7.33 -4.20 13.67
CA ASN A 312 -7.10 -4.71 15.02
C ASN A 312 -6.81 -6.22 15.10
N PRO A 313 -5.94 -6.79 14.23
CA PRO A 313 -5.55 -8.19 14.36
C PRO A 313 -4.77 -8.41 15.65
N LYS A 314 -4.84 -9.64 16.18
CA LYS A 314 -4.14 -10.08 17.37
C LYS A 314 -2.95 -10.97 17.00
N ALA A 315 -1.96 -11.00 17.87
CA ALA A 315 -0.95 -12.04 17.83
C ALA A 315 -1.59 -13.38 18.17
N ILE A 316 -1.18 -14.42 17.49
CA ILE A 316 -1.62 -15.80 17.70
C ILE A 316 -0.41 -16.72 17.87
N GLU A 317 -0.66 -17.97 18.22
CA GLU A 317 0.39 -18.99 18.20
C GLU A 317 1.10 -19.02 16.86
N GLY A 318 2.43 -19.14 16.85
CA GLY A 318 3.27 -19.09 15.62
C GLY A 318 3.61 -17.68 15.14
N THR A 319 3.05 -16.61 15.71
CA THR A 319 3.45 -15.23 15.37
C THR A 319 4.43 -14.60 16.35
N TYR A 320 4.95 -15.38 17.29
CA TYR A 320 5.95 -14.94 18.29
C TYR A 320 5.55 -13.65 19.02
N GLY A 321 4.25 -13.48 19.32
CA GLY A 321 3.71 -12.27 19.94
C GLY A 321 3.54 -11.07 19.01
N PHE A 322 3.85 -11.19 17.72
CA PHE A 322 3.72 -10.10 16.76
C PHE A 322 2.36 -10.07 16.07
N ALA A 323 1.73 -8.90 16.04
CA ALA A 323 0.53 -8.62 15.26
C ALA A 323 0.82 -7.59 14.14
N THR A 324 1.96 -7.72 13.47
CA THR A 324 2.38 -6.81 12.39
C THR A 324 2.02 -7.34 11.02
N GLY A 325 2.04 -6.46 9.99
CA GLY A 325 1.62 -6.82 8.64
C GLY A 325 2.35 -8.02 8.04
N GLY A 326 3.62 -8.21 8.37
CA GLY A 326 4.39 -9.37 7.91
C GLY A 326 3.88 -10.73 8.43
N TRP A 327 3.20 -10.73 9.59
CA TRP A 327 2.72 -11.93 10.26
C TRP A 327 1.24 -12.24 10.00
N ASN A 328 0.49 -11.32 9.42
CA ASN A 328 -0.95 -11.51 9.18
C ASN A 328 -1.37 -11.19 7.73
N VAL A 329 -1.38 -9.93 7.29
CA VAL A 329 -1.85 -9.59 5.93
C VAL A 329 -0.95 -10.12 4.82
N VAL A 330 0.34 -10.35 5.06
CA VAL A 330 1.25 -10.94 4.07
C VAL A 330 0.89 -12.40 3.77
N PRO A 331 0.70 -13.31 4.76
CA PRO A 331 0.20 -14.66 4.51
C PRO A 331 -1.17 -14.72 3.82
N ILE A 332 -2.12 -13.85 4.22
CA ILE A 332 -3.44 -13.72 3.58
C ILE A 332 -3.27 -13.34 2.10
N THR A 333 -2.44 -12.33 1.83
CA THR A 333 -2.17 -11.91 0.46
C THR A 333 -1.54 -13.03 -0.37
N LYS A 334 -0.64 -13.83 0.19
CA LYS A 334 -0.07 -14.98 -0.51
C LYS A 334 -1.15 -15.94 -0.97
N GLN A 335 -2.11 -16.28 -0.10
CA GLN A 335 -3.23 -17.16 -0.44
C GLN A 335 -4.08 -16.56 -1.58
N ILE A 336 -4.42 -15.27 -1.48
CA ILE A 336 -5.17 -14.55 -2.53
C ILE A 336 -4.42 -14.57 -3.87
N LEU A 337 -3.12 -14.26 -3.86
CA LEU A 337 -2.30 -14.26 -5.08
C LEU A 337 -2.19 -15.66 -5.68
N THR A 338 -2.05 -16.70 -4.85
CA THR A 338 -2.02 -18.09 -5.32
C THR A 338 -3.34 -18.48 -5.98
N ALA A 339 -4.47 -18.10 -5.38
CA ALA A 339 -5.80 -18.35 -5.96
C ALA A 339 -6.07 -17.51 -7.22
N MET A 340 -5.51 -16.30 -7.30
CA MET A 340 -5.64 -15.41 -8.46
C MET A 340 -4.99 -15.99 -9.73
N ILE A 341 -3.93 -16.79 -9.58
CA ILE A 341 -3.17 -17.38 -10.70
C ILE A 341 -4.09 -18.12 -11.67
N PRO A 342 -4.81 -19.18 -11.27
CA PRO A 342 -5.70 -19.90 -12.18
C PRO A 342 -6.91 -19.08 -12.60
N ILE A 343 -7.47 -18.26 -11.71
CA ILE A 343 -8.68 -17.45 -11.98
C ILE A 343 -8.43 -16.44 -13.12
N LEU A 344 -7.26 -15.83 -13.18
CA LEU A 344 -6.90 -14.85 -14.20
C LEU A 344 -6.06 -15.45 -15.33
N ASN A 345 -5.96 -16.79 -15.41
CA ASN A 345 -5.16 -17.50 -16.41
C ASN A 345 -3.72 -16.95 -16.49
N ILE A 346 -3.08 -16.81 -15.35
CA ILE A 346 -1.67 -16.45 -15.26
C ILE A 346 -0.85 -17.74 -15.31
N THR A 347 0.11 -17.82 -16.22
CA THR A 347 1.03 -18.96 -16.29
C THR A 347 2.35 -18.56 -15.65
N PRO A 348 2.64 -18.97 -14.39
CA PRO A 348 3.93 -18.69 -13.76
C PRO A 348 5.07 -19.28 -14.60
N GLN A 349 6.11 -18.50 -14.83
CA GLN A 349 7.32 -18.99 -15.50
C GLN A 349 8.42 -19.13 -14.45
N PRO A 350 9.18 -20.22 -14.40
CA PRO A 350 10.36 -20.32 -13.57
C PRO A 350 11.21 -19.07 -13.78
N GLN A 351 11.65 -18.42 -12.71
CA GLN A 351 12.58 -17.28 -12.83
C GLN A 351 13.85 -17.79 -13.51
N ILE A 352 13.95 -17.63 -14.81
CA ILE A 352 15.25 -17.45 -15.46
C ILE A 352 15.72 -16.13 -14.86
N LEU A 353 16.72 -16.23 -13.98
CA LEU A 353 17.35 -15.11 -13.33
C LEU A 353 17.51 -13.99 -14.37
N GLN A 354 16.77 -12.88 -14.23
CA GLN A 354 17.02 -11.68 -14.99
C GLN A 354 18.29 -11.04 -14.41
N GLU A 355 19.41 -11.75 -14.51
CA GLU A 355 20.78 -11.24 -14.25
C GLU A 355 21.26 -10.31 -15.36
N ASN A 356 20.49 -10.13 -16.43
CA ASN A 356 20.89 -9.37 -17.61
C ASN A 356 20.55 -7.87 -17.59
N CYS A 357 20.32 -7.25 -16.44
CA CYS A 357 20.21 -5.79 -16.31
C CYS A 357 21.35 -5.17 -15.49
N GLN A 358 22.52 -5.81 -15.42
CA GLN A 358 23.71 -5.25 -14.75
C GLN A 358 24.89 -5.00 -15.67
N SER A 359 24.70 -5.02 -16.99
CA SER A 359 25.76 -4.64 -17.93
C SER A 359 25.15 -3.84 -19.11
N ALA A 360 24.95 -2.56 -18.91
CA ALA A 360 25.05 -1.49 -19.91
C ALA A 360 24.95 -0.13 -19.19
#